data_9e45b4f6fffa9801d59288ff98744f80
#
_entry.id   9e45b4f6fffa9801d59288ff98744f80
#
_cell.length_a   1.000
_cell.length_b   1.000
_cell.length_c   1.000
_cell.angle_alpha   90.00
_cell.angle_beta   90.00
_cell.angle_gamma   90.00
#
_symmetry.space_group_name_H-M   'P 1'
#
loop_
_entity.id
_entity.type
_entity.pdbx_description
1 polymer ?
#
loop_
_entity_poly.entity_id
_entity_poly.type
_entity_poly.pdbx_seq_one_letter_code
_entity_poly.pdbx_strand_id
1 'polypeptide(L)'
;MLSLMKRKVFCVLTLLIVAPNSLNAANQTSPEELFTKCYESQNSQPPDKERCEYALQFATLKDDKALLLSHLAILQFKQGQTPDALITISEAVTTAPKNPAVIINLGHLRIRQGLFLEALEAFDLASRLGAIQEPAVYLNRSIALKGLGRYLEARENYVQYRLLIEQTDQREP
;
A
#
# COMPACT_ATOMS: atom_id res chain seq x y z
N MET A 1 75.55 -9.23 47.01
CA MET A 1 75.68 -9.28 45.57
C MET A 1 74.26 -9.29 44.98
N LEU A 2 73.90 -8.22 44.31
CA LEU A 2 72.51 -7.94 43.87
C LEU A 2 72.19 -8.73 42.61
N SER A 3 71.09 -9.49 42.68
CA SER A 3 70.47 -10.11 41.52
C SER A 3 69.27 -9.26 41.08
N LEU A 4 69.40 -8.69 39.88
CA LEU A 4 68.34 -7.90 39.26
C LEU A 4 67.18 -8.83 38.77
N MET A 5 66.03 -8.75 39.42
CA MET A 5 64.80 -9.32 38.91
C MET A 5 64.22 -8.41 37.85
N LYS A 6 64.27 -8.83 36.57
CA LYS A 6 63.56 -8.20 35.45
C LYS A 6 62.05 -8.51 35.57
N ARG A 7 61.27 -7.52 35.96
CA ARG A 7 59.81 -7.57 35.85
C ARG A 7 59.41 -7.42 34.37
N LYS A 8 58.92 -8.50 33.77
CA LYS A 8 58.20 -8.43 32.48
C LYS A 8 56.81 -7.87 32.75
N VAL A 9 56.59 -6.65 32.25
CA VAL A 9 55.26 -6.06 32.19
C VAL A 9 54.55 -6.70 31.02
N PHE A 10 53.60 -7.62 31.32
CA PHE A 10 52.65 -8.11 30.33
C PHE A 10 51.59 -7.04 30.09
N CYS A 11 51.71 -6.34 28.98
CA CYS A 11 50.69 -5.45 28.51
C CYS A 11 49.59 -6.33 27.90
N VAL A 12 48.50 -6.61 28.68
CA VAL A 12 47.29 -7.26 28.19
C VAL A 12 46.56 -6.23 27.38
N LEU A 13 46.71 -6.29 26.07
CA LEU A 13 45.93 -5.53 25.10
C LEU A 13 44.55 -6.16 25.08
N THR A 14 43.63 -5.69 25.93
CA THR A 14 42.22 -6.02 25.84
C THR A 14 41.66 -5.40 24.54
N LEU A 15 41.54 -6.22 23.50
CA LEU A 15 40.77 -5.89 22.32
C LEU A 15 39.31 -5.75 22.80
N LEU A 16 38.88 -4.52 22.98
CA LEU A 16 37.45 -4.20 23.03
C LEU A 16 36.89 -4.50 21.62
N ILE A 17 36.37 -5.70 21.47
CA ILE A 17 35.47 -6.01 20.36
C ILE A 17 34.22 -5.17 20.60
N VAL A 18 34.21 -3.99 19.98
CA VAL A 18 32.97 -3.20 19.86
C VAL A 18 32.04 -4.04 19.00
N ALA A 19 31.12 -4.74 19.64
CA ALA A 19 30.02 -5.38 18.95
C ALA A 19 29.30 -4.29 18.13
N PRO A 20 29.03 -4.51 16.84
CA PRO A 20 28.27 -3.54 16.07
C PRO A 20 26.92 -3.35 16.76
N ASN A 21 26.62 -2.09 17.03
CA ASN A 21 25.44 -1.63 17.75
C ASN A 21 24.19 -2.40 17.39
N SER A 22 23.73 -3.26 18.28
CA SER A 22 22.39 -3.85 18.27
C SER A 22 21.28 -2.81 18.51
N LEU A 23 21.62 -1.53 18.61
CA LEU A 23 20.70 -0.41 18.81
C LEU A 23 20.04 0.09 17.52
N ASN A 24 20.47 -0.39 16.33
CA ASN A 24 19.87 0.06 15.06
C ASN A 24 18.83 -0.91 14.48
N ALA A 25 18.68 -2.09 15.06
CA ALA A 25 17.68 -3.06 14.58
C ALA A 25 16.25 -2.75 15.06
N ALA A 26 16.10 -1.96 16.13
CA ALA A 26 14.78 -1.65 16.70
C ALA A 26 14.03 -0.50 15.99
N ASN A 27 14.63 0.15 15.00
CA ASN A 27 14.03 1.33 14.35
C ASN A 27 13.96 1.22 12.81
N GLN A 28 14.21 0.03 12.24
CA GLN A 28 13.97 -0.20 10.82
C GLN A 28 12.53 -0.68 10.64
N THR A 29 11.65 0.24 10.31
CA THR A 29 10.29 -0.06 9.87
C THR A 29 10.38 -1.08 8.72
N SER A 30 9.73 -2.24 8.85
CA SER A 30 9.74 -3.24 7.80
C SER A 30 9.08 -2.72 6.53
N PRO A 31 9.41 -3.22 5.32
CA PRO A 31 8.72 -2.84 4.10
C PRO A 31 7.20 -3.02 4.20
N GLU A 32 6.73 -4.08 4.86
CA GLU A 32 5.31 -4.36 5.11
C GLU A 32 4.66 -3.30 6.00
N GLU A 33 5.36 -2.84 7.04
CA GLU A 33 4.86 -1.78 7.91
C GLU A 33 4.80 -0.44 7.19
N LEU A 34 5.77 -0.14 6.32
CA LEU A 34 5.76 1.06 5.47
C LEU A 34 4.57 1.04 4.51
N PHE A 35 4.29 -0.12 3.94
CA PHE A 35 3.15 -0.33 3.06
C PHE A 35 1.83 -0.10 3.79
N THR A 36 1.67 -0.70 4.97
CA THR A 36 0.50 -0.53 5.83
C THR A 36 0.29 0.94 6.19
N LYS A 37 1.35 1.65 6.58
CA LYS A 37 1.28 3.09 6.90
C LYS A 37 0.86 3.95 5.70
N CYS A 38 1.30 3.62 4.48
CA CYS A 38 0.83 4.28 3.26
C CYS A 38 -0.66 4.04 3.05
N TYR A 39 -1.11 2.78 3.17
CA TYR A 39 -2.54 2.44 3.02
C TYR A 39 -3.41 3.16 4.06
N GLU A 40 -3.04 3.13 5.33
CA GLU A 40 -3.77 3.77 6.42
C GLU A 40 -3.84 5.29 6.26
N SER A 41 -2.82 5.91 5.65
CA SER A 41 -2.77 7.36 5.44
C SER A 41 -3.88 7.88 4.53
N GLN A 42 -4.52 7.03 3.74
CA GLN A 42 -5.69 7.41 2.96
C GLN A 42 -6.89 7.80 3.84
N ASN A 43 -6.96 7.27 5.05
CA ASN A 43 -8.03 7.53 6.01
C ASN A 43 -7.63 8.54 7.10
N SER A 44 -6.37 9.03 7.09
CA SER A 44 -5.91 10.08 8.01
C SER A 44 -6.53 11.43 7.66
N GLN A 45 -6.61 12.33 8.65
CA GLN A 45 -7.06 13.70 8.45
C GLN A 45 -6.05 14.68 9.11
N PRO A 46 -5.34 15.46 8.29
CA PRO A 46 -5.35 15.50 6.82
C PRO A 46 -4.74 14.22 6.19
N PRO A 47 -5.07 13.90 4.91
CA PRO A 47 -4.44 12.80 4.20
C PRO A 47 -2.93 13.02 4.12
N ASP A 48 -2.15 11.99 4.47
CA ASP A 48 -0.69 12.08 4.56
C ASP A 48 -0.02 11.30 3.43
N LYS A 49 0.33 11.99 2.34
CA LYS A 49 0.99 11.38 1.19
C LYS A 49 2.47 11.07 1.44
N GLU A 50 3.12 11.75 2.39
CA GLU A 50 4.55 11.61 2.66
C GLU A 50 4.91 10.19 3.09
N ARG A 51 3.98 9.49 3.74
CA ARG A 51 4.16 8.08 4.10
C ARG A 51 4.26 7.16 2.88
N CYS A 52 3.46 7.41 1.83
CA CYS A 52 3.55 6.66 0.59
C CYS A 52 4.82 7.02 -0.20
N GLU A 53 5.18 8.30 -0.26
CA GLU A 53 6.42 8.78 -0.88
C GLU A 53 7.66 8.18 -0.20
N TYR A 54 7.65 8.07 1.13
CA TYR A 54 8.69 7.40 1.89
C TYR A 54 8.74 5.89 1.59
N ALA A 55 7.61 5.19 1.63
CA ALA A 55 7.53 3.76 1.34
C ALA A 55 8.04 3.40 -0.07
N LEU A 56 7.79 4.27 -1.07
CA LEU A 56 8.24 4.09 -2.44
C LEU A 56 9.77 4.00 -2.58
N GLN A 57 10.54 4.61 -1.68
CA GLN A 57 12.00 4.56 -1.69
C GLN A 57 12.55 3.15 -1.38
N PHE A 58 11.73 2.31 -0.73
CA PHE A 58 12.10 0.95 -0.31
C PHE A 58 11.41 -0.15 -1.12
N ALA A 59 10.49 0.21 -2.03
CA ALA A 59 9.78 -0.76 -2.86
C ALA A 59 10.72 -1.36 -3.92
N THR A 60 11.01 -2.65 -3.78
CA THR A 60 11.91 -3.40 -4.70
C THR A 60 11.13 -4.18 -5.76
N LEU A 61 9.92 -4.62 -5.45
CA LEU A 61 9.07 -5.35 -6.36
C LEU A 61 8.19 -4.39 -7.19
N LYS A 62 7.99 -4.73 -8.47
CA LYS A 62 7.16 -3.91 -9.38
C LYS A 62 5.71 -3.78 -8.89
N ASP A 63 5.14 -4.87 -8.39
CA ASP A 63 3.77 -4.89 -7.90
C ASP A 63 3.61 -4.01 -6.66
N ASP A 64 4.55 -4.06 -5.72
CA ASP A 64 4.54 -3.24 -4.52
C ASP A 64 4.68 -1.75 -4.89
N LYS A 65 5.64 -1.43 -5.79
CA LYS A 65 5.81 -0.07 -6.29
C LYS A 65 4.52 0.45 -6.93
N ALA A 66 3.91 -0.34 -7.81
CA ALA A 66 2.68 0.04 -8.49
C ALA A 66 1.52 0.24 -7.53
N LEU A 67 1.40 -0.61 -6.51
CA LEU A 67 0.35 -0.48 -5.52
C LEU A 67 0.55 0.77 -4.65
N LEU A 68 1.76 1.06 -4.20
CA LEU A 68 2.10 2.29 -3.48
C LEU A 68 1.81 3.55 -4.33
N LEU A 69 2.20 3.56 -5.61
CA LEU A 69 1.86 4.64 -6.54
C LEU A 69 0.34 4.82 -6.66
N SER A 70 -0.41 3.73 -6.75
CA SER A 70 -1.87 3.83 -6.84
C SER A 70 -2.53 4.40 -5.58
N HIS A 71 -1.98 4.10 -4.40
CA HIS A 71 -2.41 4.72 -3.14
C HIS A 71 -2.01 6.20 -3.07
N LEU A 72 -0.79 6.54 -3.50
CA LEU A 72 -0.32 7.92 -3.58
C LEU A 72 -1.23 8.77 -4.48
N ALA A 73 -1.63 8.24 -5.64
CA ALA A 73 -2.55 8.94 -6.54
C ALA A 73 -3.90 9.26 -5.87
N ILE A 74 -4.46 8.35 -5.06
CA ILE A 74 -5.68 8.60 -4.30
C ILE A 74 -5.48 9.73 -3.28
N LEU A 75 -4.34 9.75 -2.60
CA LEU A 75 -4.00 10.80 -1.63
C LEU A 75 -3.83 12.16 -2.30
N GLN A 76 -3.09 12.22 -3.41
CA GLN A 76 -2.92 13.43 -4.22
C GLN A 76 -4.29 13.99 -4.67
N PHE A 77 -5.17 13.10 -5.14
CA PHE A 77 -6.52 13.51 -5.53
C PHE A 77 -7.32 14.08 -4.35
N LYS A 78 -7.25 13.45 -3.17
CA LYS A 78 -7.90 13.94 -1.94
C LYS A 78 -7.37 15.30 -1.51
N GLN A 79 -6.11 15.60 -1.80
CA GLN A 79 -5.47 16.91 -1.54
C GLN A 79 -5.74 17.96 -2.65
N GLY A 80 -6.55 17.64 -3.66
CA GLY A 80 -6.85 18.53 -4.79
C GLY A 80 -5.77 18.57 -5.87
N GLN A 81 -4.72 17.75 -5.77
CA GLN A 81 -3.63 17.63 -6.73
C GLN A 81 -4.02 16.71 -7.90
N THR A 82 -5.13 17.05 -8.58
CA THR A 82 -5.71 16.17 -9.61
C THR A 82 -4.76 15.87 -10.78
N PRO A 83 -3.99 16.81 -11.35
CA PRO A 83 -3.05 16.51 -12.42
C PRO A 83 -1.99 15.48 -11.99
N ASP A 84 -1.40 15.66 -10.81
CA ASP A 84 -0.38 14.76 -10.28
C ASP A 84 -0.96 13.37 -10.04
N ALA A 85 -2.16 13.29 -9.48
CA ALA A 85 -2.87 12.03 -9.26
C ALA A 85 -3.07 11.24 -10.56
N LEU A 86 -3.39 11.90 -11.67
CA LEU A 86 -3.58 11.25 -12.97
C LEU A 86 -2.27 10.72 -13.55
N ILE A 87 -1.18 11.46 -13.40
CA ILE A 87 0.16 11.02 -13.81
C ILE A 87 0.57 9.80 -12.97
N THR A 88 0.42 9.90 -11.66
CA THR A 88 0.83 8.86 -10.71
C THR A 88 0.04 7.56 -10.90
N ILE A 89 -1.28 7.63 -11.11
CA ILE A 89 -2.07 6.41 -11.37
C ILE A 89 -1.74 5.79 -12.73
N SER A 90 -1.41 6.59 -13.73
CA SER A 90 -0.97 6.09 -15.04
C SER A 90 0.37 5.35 -14.92
N GLU A 91 1.31 5.88 -14.12
CA GLU A 91 2.58 5.20 -13.81
C GLU A 91 2.32 3.86 -13.09
N ALA A 92 1.43 3.83 -12.10
CA ALA A 92 1.06 2.62 -11.40
C ALA A 92 0.56 1.52 -12.34
N VAL A 93 -0.41 1.86 -13.21
CA VAL A 93 -0.97 0.93 -14.20
C VAL A 93 0.08 0.47 -15.21
N THR A 94 0.96 1.37 -15.67
CA THR A 94 2.05 1.00 -16.59
C THR A 94 3.06 0.06 -15.93
N THR A 95 3.34 0.27 -14.65
CA THR A 95 4.31 -0.54 -13.88
C THR A 95 3.78 -1.96 -13.65
N ALA A 96 2.49 -2.12 -13.32
CA ALA A 96 1.86 -3.41 -13.07
C ALA A 96 0.45 -3.50 -13.69
N PRO A 97 0.34 -3.62 -15.03
CA PRO A 97 -0.94 -3.56 -15.74
C PRO A 97 -1.88 -4.73 -15.47
N LYS A 98 -1.36 -5.82 -14.88
CA LYS A 98 -2.13 -7.03 -14.53
C LYS A 98 -2.37 -7.16 -13.02
N ASN A 99 -1.95 -6.19 -12.21
CA ASN A 99 -2.20 -6.21 -10.78
C ASN A 99 -3.65 -5.74 -10.51
N PRO A 100 -4.55 -6.63 -10.03
CA PRO A 100 -5.96 -6.29 -9.86
C PRO A 100 -6.18 -5.18 -8.84
N ALA A 101 -5.36 -5.08 -7.78
CA ALA A 101 -5.49 -4.05 -6.76
C ALA A 101 -5.19 -2.66 -7.32
N VAL A 102 -4.19 -2.52 -8.19
CA VAL A 102 -3.88 -1.26 -8.91
C VAL A 102 -5.05 -0.84 -9.80
N ILE A 103 -5.67 -1.81 -10.50
CA ILE A 103 -6.83 -1.54 -11.37
C ILE A 103 -8.07 -1.17 -10.55
N ILE A 104 -8.27 -1.76 -9.36
CA ILE A 104 -9.34 -1.34 -8.43
C ILE A 104 -9.12 0.12 -8.00
N ASN A 105 -7.89 0.50 -7.67
CA ASN A 105 -7.56 1.88 -7.28
C ASN A 105 -7.75 2.87 -8.44
N LEU A 106 -7.45 2.48 -9.69
CA LEU A 106 -7.81 3.25 -10.87
C LEU A 106 -9.32 3.47 -10.96
N GLY A 107 -10.11 2.41 -10.83
CA GLY A 107 -11.58 2.50 -10.84
C GLY A 107 -12.11 3.40 -9.72
N HIS A 108 -11.54 3.31 -8.52
CA HIS A 108 -11.88 4.20 -7.41
C HIS A 108 -11.60 5.67 -7.75
N LEU A 109 -10.43 5.96 -8.34
CA LEU A 109 -10.10 7.32 -8.77
C LEU A 109 -11.08 7.83 -9.85
N ARG A 110 -11.52 6.97 -10.78
CA ARG A 110 -12.54 7.28 -11.78
C ARG A 110 -13.89 7.64 -11.17
N ILE A 111 -14.33 6.89 -10.13
CA ILE A 111 -15.53 7.27 -9.35
C ILE A 111 -15.40 8.68 -8.78
N ARG A 112 -14.26 8.99 -8.19
CA ARG A 112 -14.00 10.30 -7.59
C ARG A 112 -14.02 11.44 -8.60
N GLN A 113 -13.73 11.16 -9.87
CA GLN A 113 -13.82 12.08 -11.00
C GLN A 113 -15.24 12.16 -11.61
N GLY A 114 -16.18 11.32 -11.19
CA GLY A 114 -17.51 11.18 -11.80
C GLY A 114 -17.52 10.38 -13.11
N LEU A 115 -16.40 9.73 -13.46
CA LEU A 115 -16.23 8.90 -14.65
C LEU A 115 -16.71 7.48 -14.36
N PHE A 116 -18.03 7.33 -14.18
CA PHE A 116 -18.61 6.09 -13.67
C PHE A 116 -18.56 4.92 -14.65
N LEU A 117 -18.64 5.17 -15.96
CA LEU A 117 -18.51 4.11 -16.98
C LEU A 117 -17.09 3.56 -17.01
N GLU A 118 -16.09 4.42 -17.05
CA GLU A 118 -14.67 4.04 -17.03
C GLU A 118 -14.30 3.34 -15.71
N ALA A 119 -14.97 3.71 -14.60
CA ALA A 119 -14.82 3.01 -13.34
C ALA A 119 -15.34 1.57 -13.43
N LEU A 120 -16.51 1.34 -14.02
CA LEU A 120 -17.06 -0.01 -14.23
C LEU A 120 -16.14 -0.87 -15.12
N GLU A 121 -15.60 -0.31 -16.20
CA GLU A 121 -14.63 -1.00 -17.06
C GLU A 121 -13.39 -1.44 -16.29
N ALA A 122 -12.87 -0.57 -15.39
CA ALA A 122 -11.74 -0.91 -14.52
C ALA A 122 -12.10 -2.05 -13.55
N PHE A 123 -13.27 -2.04 -12.92
CA PHE A 123 -13.68 -3.12 -12.02
C PHE A 123 -13.96 -4.43 -12.75
N ASP A 124 -14.47 -4.38 -13.99
CA ASP A 124 -14.62 -5.56 -14.83
C ASP A 124 -13.25 -6.15 -15.22
N LEU A 125 -12.27 -5.30 -15.51
CA LEU A 125 -10.89 -5.74 -15.75
C LEU A 125 -10.29 -6.36 -14.49
N ALA A 126 -10.42 -5.72 -13.32
CA ALA A 126 -9.93 -6.27 -12.06
C ALA A 126 -10.53 -7.65 -11.75
N SER A 127 -11.84 -7.82 -12.00
CA SER A 127 -12.52 -9.12 -11.84
C SER A 127 -11.93 -10.18 -12.77
N ARG A 128 -11.67 -9.87 -14.05
CA ARG A 128 -11.00 -10.77 -15.00
C ARG A 128 -9.56 -11.10 -14.60
N LEU A 129 -8.89 -10.21 -13.89
CA LEU A 129 -7.53 -10.41 -13.36
C LEU A 129 -7.50 -11.18 -12.04
N GLY A 130 -8.64 -11.67 -11.56
CA GLY A 130 -8.74 -12.54 -10.39
C GLY A 130 -9.39 -11.90 -9.16
N ALA A 131 -9.75 -10.61 -9.19
CA ALA A 131 -10.38 -9.91 -8.06
C ALA A 131 -11.89 -10.18 -7.92
N ILE A 132 -12.38 -11.31 -8.42
CA ILE A 132 -13.84 -11.63 -8.38
C ILE A 132 -14.37 -11.90 -6.98
N GLN A 133 -13.49 -12.19 -6.02
CA GLN A 133 -13.85 -12.39 -4.61
C GLN A 133 -13.51 -11.17 -3.73
N GLU A 134 -13.06 -10.07 -4.34
CA GLU A 134 -12.70 -8.86 -3.61
C GLU A 134 -13.96 -8.03 -3.29
N PRO A 135 -14.33 -7.86 -2.01
CA PRO A 135 -15.51 -7.08 -1.64
C PRO A 135 -15.47 -5.65 -2.18
N ALA A 136 -14.26 -5.05 -2.23
CA ALA A 136 -14.06 -3.69 -2.72
C ALA A 136 -14.53 -3.50 -4.18
N VAL A 137 -14.44 -4.52 -5.03
CA VAL A 137 -14.93 -4.48 -6.41
C VAL A 137 -16.44 -4.25 -6.44
N TYR A 138 -17.18 -5.04 -5.68
CA TYR A 138 -18.65 -4.98 -5.66
C TYR A 138 -19.16 -3.69 -5.00
N LEU A 139 -18.53 -3.26 -3.90
CA LEU A 139 -18.88 -1.99 -3.27
C LEU A 139 -18.70 -0.82 -4.24
N ASN A 140 -17.55 -0.75 -4.89
CA ASN A 140 -17.24 0.34 -5.81
C ASN A 140 -18.08 0.29 -7.10
N ARG A 141 -18.39 -0.91 -7.63
CA ARG A 141 -19.36 -1.09 -8.74
C ARG A 141 -20.74 -0.56 -8.34
N SER A 142 -21.20 -0.86 -7.14
CA SER A 142 -22.47 -0.35 -6.61
C SER A 142 -22.49 1.19 -6.61
N ILE A 143 -21.39 1.82 -6.18
CA ILE A 143 -21.26 3.29 -6.17
C ILE A 143 -21.28 3.85 -7.60
N ALA A 144 -20.53 3.27 -8.53
CA ALA A 144 -20.48 3.69 -9.92
C ALA A 144 -21.84 3.54 -10.62
N LEU A 145 -22.51 2.41 -10.42
CA LEU A 145 -23.86 2.14 -10.96
C LEU A 145 -24.90 3.12 -10.42
N LYS A 146 -24.81 3.44 -9.10
CA LYS A 146 -25.65 4.47 -8.51
C LYS A 146 -25.44 5.85 -9.15
N GLY A 147 -24.16 6.20 -9.43
CA GLY A 147 -23.81 7.44 -10.15
C GLY A 147 -24.39 7.51 -11.56
N LEU A 148 -24.60 6.36 -12.20
CA LEU A 148 -25.23 6.22 -13.52
C LEU A 148 -26.77 6.12 -13.47
N GLY A 149 -27.39 6.15 -12.27
CA GLY A 149 -28.83 5.95 -12.11
C GLY A 149 -29.29 4.48 -12.25
N ARG A 150 -28.38 3.52 -12.37
CA ARG A 150 -28.65 2.08 -12.52
C ARG A 150 -28.88 1.43 -11.15
N TYR A 151 -29.95 1.86 -10.46
CA TYR A 151 -30.18 1.56 -9.05
C TYR A 151 -30.41 0.07 -8.73
N LEU A 152 -31.06 -0.68 -9.63
CA LEU A 152 -31.28 -2.12 -9.44
C LEU A 152 -29.94 -2.87 -9.45
N GLU A 153 -29.11 -2.63 -10.44
CA GLU A 153 -27.81 -3.26 -10.55
C GLU A 153 -26.85 -2.81 -9.41
N ALA A 154 -26.96 -1.55 -8.98
CA ALA A 154 -26.24 -1.06 -7.81
C ALA A 154 -26.60 -1.85 -6.55
N ARG A 155 -27.90 -2.13 -6.37
CA ARG A 155 -28.39 -2.93 -5.23
C ARG A 155 -27.85 -4.36 -5.28
N GLU A 156 -27.87 -5.01 -6.45
CA GLU A 156 -27.34 -6.37 -6.63
C GLU A 156 -25.85 -6.45 -6.26
N ASN A 157 -25.05 -5.49 -6.75
CA ASN A 157 -23.63 -5.42 -6.40
C ASN A 157 -23.43 -5.16 -4.90
N TYR A 158 -24.24 -4.31 -4.27
CA TYR A 158 -24.16 -4.08 -2.83
C TYR A 158 -24.52 -5.35 -2.01
N VAL A 159 -25.50 -6.12 -2.44
CA VAL A 159 -25.84 -7.41 -1.80
C VAL A 159 -24.65 -8.37 -1.92
N GLN A 160 -24.04 -8.46 -3.08
CA GLN A 160 -22.86 -9.32 -3.28
C GLN A 160 -21.68 -8.89 -2.39
N TYR A 161 -21.44 -7.59 -2.27
CA TYR A 161 -20.46 -7.05 -1.31
C TYR A 161 -20.73 -7.54 0.11
N ARG A 162 -21.98 -7.43 0.58
CA ARG A 162 -22.39 -7.85 1.93
C ARG A 162 -22.15 -9.34 2.16
N LEU A 163 -22.52 -10.18 1.20
CA LEU A 163 -22.30 -11.63 1.27
C LEU A 163 -20.83 -11.99 1.40
N LEU A 164 -19.94 -11.31 0.66
CA LEU A 164 -18.50 -11.56 0.73
C LEU A 164 -17.91 -11.15 2.07
N ILE A 165 -18.33 -10.03 2.65
CA ILE A 165 -17.89 -9.60 4.00
C ILE A 165 -18.34 -10.62 5.06
N GLU A 166 -19.61 -11.04 5.04
CA GLU A 166 -20.13 -12.02 6.00
C GLU A 166 -19.41 -13.37 5.93
N GLN A 167 -18.96 -13.77 4.73
CA GLN A 167 -18.15 -14.98 4.56
C GLN A 167 -16.72 -14.84 5.11
N THR A 168 -16.12 -13.64 5.06
CA THR A 168 -14.80 -13.37 5.63
C THR A 168 -14.86 -13.39 7.16
N ASP A 169 -15.83 -12.75 7.77
CA ASP A 169 -16.00 -12.70 9.23
C ASP A 169 -16.20 -14.10 9.85
N GLN A 170 -16.82 -15.03 9.10
CA GLN A 170 -17.01 -16.41 9.56
C GLN A 170 -15.76 -17.30 9.46
N ARG A 171 -14.71 -16.86 8.77
CA ARG A 171 -13.47 -17.63 8.60
C ARG A 171 -12.36 -17.21 9.55
N GLU A 172 -12.50 -16.08 10.20
CA GLU A 172 -11.57 -15.67 11.26
C GLU A 172 -12.00 -16.36 12.59
N PRO A 173 -11.12 -17.21 13.18
CA PRO A 173 -11.41 -17.95 14.41
C PRO A 173 -11.42 -17.06 15.65
#